data_eec0e5df4e411d93d9ec1da7614a8d8b
#
_entry.id   eec0e5df4e411d93d9ec1da7614a8d8b
#
_cell.length_a   1.000
_cell.length_b   1.000
_cell.length_c   1.000
_cell.angle_alpha   90.00
_cell.angle_beta   90.00
_cell.angle_gamma   90.00
#
_symmetry.space_group_name_H-M   'P 1'
#
loop_
_entity.id
_entity.type
_entity.pdbx_description
1 polymer ?
#
loop_
_entity_poly.entity_id
_entity_poly.type
_entity_poly.pdbx_seq_one_letter_code
_entity_poly.pdbx_strand_id
1 'polypeptide(L)'
;MMAQKTPILLLKTKSVPGDAYEEFFSAPPDGASYEPSFVPVLKHQFGNDGMAKVRSVLQNRSISTAEGSAYGGLIFTSQRAVEAFTKLVEERRGEDDWPHLQDVPIYSVGPATTRALKAVPQVPPLQVFGEHTGVGDKLAPFILEHYGEWYKDRESKPPLLFLVGEKRRDVIPKVLTAAGWRVDEVVVYGTGELESFREDFKLRLADTADRPRRWVVVFSPSGCDSMLSAMGLLDETTGRAKAKQPGRNTLIATIGPTTRDHLIQEFGYEPEVCAEQPTPEGVWQGIARYSKSLE
;
A
#
# COMPACT_ATOMS: atom_id res chain seq x y z
N MET A 1 -23.17 -15.48 35.74
CA MET A 1 -22.73 -14.36 34.91
C MET A 1 -21.92 -14.94 33.75
N MET A 2 -22.25 -14.63 32.49
CA MET A 2 -21.37 -15.00 31.38
C MET A 2 -20.04 -14.25 31.57
N ALA A 3 -18.93 -14.96 31.44
CA ALA A 3 -17.61 -14.34 31.52
C ALA A 3 -17.50 -13.25 30.44
N GLN A 4 -17.11 -12.04 30.83
CA GLN A 4 -16.98 -10.90 29.93
C GLN A 4 -15.81 -11.17 28.98
N LYS A 5 -16.06 -11.10 27.66
CA LYS A 5 -15.04 -11.35 26.63
C LYS A 5 -13.93 -10.31 26.68
N THR A 6 -12.70 -10.75 26.47
CA THR A 6 -11.55 -9.85 26.36
C THR A 6 -11.48 -9.25 24.94
N PRO A 7 -11.60 -7.92 24.77
CA PRO A 7 -11.48 -7.30 23.47
C PRO A 7 -10.08 -7.48 22.87
N ILE A 8 -10.02 -7.83 21.58
CA ILE A 8 -8.80 -7.80 20.78
C ILE A 8 -9.01 -6.87 19.60
N LEU A 9 -8.33 -5.73 19.60
CA LEU A 9 -8.35 -4.75 18.54
C LEU A 9 -7.24 -5.09 17.53
N LEU A 10 -7.63 -5.56 16.36
CA LEU A 10 -6.72 -5.96 15.28
C LEU A 10 -6.49 -4.76 14.36
N LEU A 11 -5.30 -4.16 14.41
CA LEU A 11 -4.97 -2.97 13.61
C LEU A 11 -4.62 -3.37 12.18
N LYS A 12 -5.63 -3.82 11.45
CA LYS A 12 -5.55 -4.23 10.04
C LYS A 12 -6.92 -4.19 9.39
N THR A 13 -6.95 -4.16 8.07
CA THR A 13 -8.18 -4.40 7.29
C THR A 13 -8.56 -5.87 7.39
N LYS A 14 -9.85 -6.13 7.61
CA LYS A 14 -10.39 -7.49 7.61
C LYS A 14 -10.24 -8.14 6.24
N SER A 15 -9.75 -9.36 6.20
CA SER A 15 -9.63 -10.13 4.96
C SER A 15 -10.99 -10.70 4.52
N VAL A 16 -11.17 -10.84 3.19
CA VAL A 16 -12.39 -11.37 2.56
C VAL A 16 -12.00 -12.58 1.72
N PRO A 17 -12.73 -13.71 1.73
CA PRO A 17 -14.06 -13.93 2.35
C PRO A 17 -14.04 -14.21 3.86
N GLY A 18 -12.93 -14.59 4.46
CA GLY A 18 -12.76 -14.85 5.90
C GLY A 18 -11.43 -14.27 6.40
N ASP A 19 -11.31 -14.07 7.72
CA ASP A 19 -10.09 -13.60 8.34
C ASP A 19 -9.61 -14.59 9.41
N ALA A 20 -8.41 -15.12 9.23
CA ALA A 20 -7.83 -16.14 10.10
C ALA A 20 -7.68 -15.68 11.56
N TYR A 21 -7.47 -14.39 11.82
CA TYR A 21 -7.42 -13.84 13.19
C TYR A 21 -8.79 -13.82 13.83
N GLU A 22 -9.83 -13.41 13.09
CA GLU A 22 -11.21 -13.45 13.59
C GLU A 22 -11.64 -14.89 13.92
N GLU A 23 -11.41 -15.80 12.99
CA GLU A 23 -11.75 -17.22 13.15
C GLU A 23 -11.05 -17.82 14.38
N PHE A 24 -9.75 -17.62 14.50
CA PHE A 24 -8.95 -18.15 15.59
C PHE A 24 -9.34 -17.58 16.95
N PHE A 25 -9.43 -16.24 17.09
CA PHE A 25 -9.75 -15.60 18.35
C PHE A 25 -11.21 -15.73 18.77
N SER A 26 -12.09 -16.13 17.85
CA SER A 26 -13.49 -16.46 18.19
C SER A 26 -13.64 -17.82 18.89
N ALA A 27 -12.66 -18.74 18.71
CA ALA A 27 -12.66 -20.07 19.31
C ALA A 27 -11.22 -20.56 19.60
N PRO A 28 -10.48 -19.91 20.53
CA PRO A 28 -9.11 -20.27 20.82
C PRO A 28 -9.02 -21.64 21.56
N PRO A 29 -7.88 -22.35 21.44
CA PRO A 29 -7.73 -23.71 21.97
C PRO A 29 -7.83 -23.83 23.51
N ASP A 30 -7.53 -22.77 24.24
CA ASP A 30 -7.55 -22.72 25.70
C ASP A 30 -8.94 -22.40 26.28
N GLY A 31 -9.94 -22.22 25.42
CA GLY A 31 -11.29 -21.84 25.84
C GLY A 31 -11.42 -20.41 26.39
N ALA A 32 -10.37 -19.58 26.28
CA ALA A 32 -10.45 -18.18 26.59
C ALA A 32 -11.50 -17.49 25.72
N SER A 33 -12.12 -16.44 26.25
CA SER A 33 -13.20 -15.76 25.52
C SER A 33 -12.71 -14.40 25.05
N TYR A 34 -12.42 -14.27 23.75
CA TYR A 34 -12.03 -13.03 23.12
C TYR A 34 -13.14 -12.44 22.25
N GLU A 35 -13.05 -11.13 22.00
CA GLU A 35 -13.94 -10.37 21.13
C GLU A 35 -13.07 -9.64 20.09
N PRO A 36 -12.75 -10.30 18.94
CA PRO A 36 -11.93 -9.68 17.91
C PRO A 36 -12.70 -8.58 17.17
N SER A 37 -12.05 -7.44 16.97
CA SER A 37 -12.57 -6.34 16.15
C SER A 37 -11.44 -5.72 15.31
N PHE A 38 -11.79 -5.26 14.11
CA PHE A 38 -10.82 -4.71 13.15
C PHE A 38 -10.85 -3.19 13.18
N VAL A 39 -9.65 -2.62 13.15
CA VAL A 39 -9.45 -1.19 12.94
C VAL A 39 -8.48 -1.02 11.78
N PRO A 40 -8.96 -0.70 10.58
CA PRO A 40 -8.10 -0.52 9.42
C PRO A 40 -7.11 0.63 9.63
N VAL A 41 -5.83 0.38 9.41
CA VAL A 41 -4.75 1.36 9.54
C VAL A 41 -4.37 1.95 8.21
N LEU A 42 -4.35 1.13 7.16
CA LEU A 42 -3.80 1.48 5.86
C LEU A 42 -4.88 1.52 4.79
N LYS A 43 -4.78 2.51 3.92
CA LYS A 43 -5.50 2.58 2.66
C LYS A 43 -4.52 2.66 1.49
N HIS A 44 -4.94 2.17 0.34
CA HIS A 44 -4.28 2.53 -0.90
C HIS A 44 -4.63 3.97 -1.25
N GLN A 45 -3.62 4.75 -1.62
CA GLN A 45 -3.80 6.13 -2.00
C GLN A 45 -2.93 6.49 -3.20
N PHE A 46 -3.37 7.45 -3.99
CA PHE A 46 -2.56 8.00 -5.06
C PHE A 46 -1.50 8.93 -4.47
N GLY A 47 -0.27 8.84 -5.00
CA GLY A 47 0.84 9.68 -4.56
C GLY A 47 0.72 11.10 -5.13
N ASN A 48 0.55 12.09 -4.27
CA ASN A 48 0.30 13.48 -4.68
C ASN A 48 1.37 14.02 -5.63
N ASP A 49 2.65 13.83 -5.33
CA ASP A 49 3.77 14.32 -6.15
C ASP A 49 3.83 13.61 -7.51
N GLY A 50 3.66 12.28 -7.51
CA GLY A 50 3.61 11.50 -8.74
C GLY A 50 2.43 11.87 -9.62
N MET A 51 1.25 12.04 -9.03
CA MET A 51 0.05 12.49 -9.74
C MET A 51 0.24 13.90 -10.32
N ALA A 52 0.83 14.83 -9.56
CA ALA A 52 1.13 16.18 -10.03
C ALA A 52 2.12 16.17 -11.19
N LYS A 53 3.17 15.33 -11.12
CA LYS A 53 4.15 15.16 -12.20
C LYS A 53 3.49 14.62 -13.47
N VAL A 54 2.71 13.54 -13.38
CA VAL A 54 2.02 12.98 -14.55
C VAL A 54 1.01 13.97 -15.13
N ARG A 55 0.25 14.67 -14.27
CA ARG A 55 -0.68 15.74 -14.69
C ARG A 55 0.04 16.81 -15.51
N SER A 56 1.17 17.31 -15.03
CA SER A 56 1.98 18.30 -15.75
C SER A 56 2.49 17.78 -17.09
N VAL A 57 2.96 16.53 -17.14
CA VAL A 57 3.43 15.89 -18.39
C VAL A 57 2.30 15.79 -19.42
N LEU A 58 1.09 15.43 -19.00
CA LEU A 58 -0.09 15.37 -19.88
C LEU A 58 -0.51 16.77 -20.35
N GLN A 59 -0.62 17.74 -19.44
CA GLN A 59 -1.03 19.12 -19.75
C GLN A 59 -0.07 19.82 -20.72
N ASN A 60 1.24 19.54 -20.59
CA ASN A 60 2.27 20.10 -21.45
C ASN A 60 2.42 19.32 -22.77
N ARG A 61 1.58 18.29 -23.02
CA ARG A 61 1.67 17.40 -24.20
C ARG A 61 3.09 16.84 -24.39
N SER A 62 3.76 16.52 -23.29
CA SER A 62 5.15 16.08 -23.28
C SER A 62 5.33 14.61 -23.66
N ILE A 63 4.24 13.88 -23.95
CA ILE A 63 4.25 12.51 -24.44
C ILE A 63 3.73 12.51 -25.86
N SER A 64 4.59 12.27 -26.82
CA SER A 64 4.22 12.20 -28.24
C SER A 64 5.29 11.52 -29.07
N THR A 65 4.94 11.22 -30.34
CA THR A 65 5.90 10.75 -31.34
C THR A 65 6.72 11.87 -31.98
N ALA A 66 6.51 13.13 -31.62
CA ALA A 66 7.25 14.25 -32.16
C ALA A 66 8.72 14.24 -31.72
N GLU A 67 9.61 14.80 -32.55
CA GLU A 67 11.02 14.95 -32.19
C GLU A 67 11.18 15.96 -31.03
N GLY A 68 12.03 15.62 -30.08
CA GLY A 68 12.23 16.45 -28.87
C GLY A 68 11.17 16.24 -27.77
N SER A 69 10.19 15.35 -27.96
CA SER A 69 9.24 15.00 -26.92
C SER A 69 9.94 14.43 -25.68
N ALA A 70 9.47 14.78 -24.48
CA ALA A 70 10.06 14.29 -23.24
C ALA A 70 9.91 12.77 -23.12
N TYR A 71 8.80 12.22 -23.60
CA TYR A 71 8.51 10.79 -23.59
C TYR A 71 7.88 10.35 -24.90
N GLY A 72 8.25 9.15 -25.36
CA GLY A 72 7.69 8.54 -26.58
C GLY A 72 6.73 7.38 -26.30
N GLY A 73 6.51 7.01 -25.06
CA GLY A 73 5.61 5.91 -24.68
C GLY A 73 5.46 5.79 -23.16
N LEU A 74 4.50 4.94 -22.76
CA LEU A 74 4.17 4.69 -21.35
C LEU A 74 4.26 3.20 -21.00
N ILE A 75 4.57 2.91 -19.74
CA ILE A 75 4.60 1.54 -19.22
C ILE A 75 3.70 1.43 -17.99
N PHE A 76 2.90 0.35 -17.91
CA PHE A 76 2.02 0.02 -16.79
C PHE A 76 2.14 -1.45 -16.45
N THR A 77 2.40 -1.76 -15.18
CA THR A 77 2.47 -3.15 -14.67
C THR A 77 1.42 -3.46 -13.61
N SER A 78 0.53 -2.51 -13.31
CA SER A 78 -0.53 -2.72 -12.34
C SER A 78 -1.81 -1.97 -12.72
N GLN A 79 -2.96 -2.54 -12.38
CA GLN A 79 -4.26 -1.88 -12.56
C GLN A 79 -4.36 -0.58 -11.75
N ARG A 80 -3.73 -0.49 -10.58
CA ARG A 80 -3.74 0.74 -9.76
C ARG A 80 -3.01 1.90 -10.41
N ALA A 81 -1.92 1.63 -11.12
CA ALA A 81 -1.27 2.67 -11.92
C ALA A 81 -2.19 3.16 -13.05
N VAL A 82 -2.97 2.25 -13.66
CA VAL A 82 -3.98 2.62 -14.65
C VAL A 82 -5.12 3.41 -14.02
N GLU A 83 -5.60 3.04 -12.84
CA GLU A 83 -6.63 3.81 -12.10
C GLU A 83 -6.16 5.24 -11.81
N ALA A 84 -4.90 5.39 -11.35
CA ALA A 84 -4.29 6.70 -11.13
C ALA A 84 -4.24 7.54 -12.41
N PHE A 85 -3.82 6.92 -13.51
CA PHE A 85 -3.78 7.55 -14.83
C PHE A 85 -5.18 7.91 -15.35
N THR A 86 -6.14 6.99 -15.25
CA THR A 86 -7.54 7.22 -15.65
C THR A 86 -8.14 8.42 -14.93
N LYS A 87 -7.87 8.54 -13.60
CA LYS A 87 -8.32 9.70 -12.83
C LYS A 87 -7.80 11.02 -13.39
N LEU A 88 -6.53 11.07 -13.81
CA LEU A 88 -5.96 12.27 -14.44
C LEU A 88 -6.57 12.56 -15.79
N VAL A 89 -6.87 11.52 -16.59
CA VAL A 89 -7.55 11.68 -17.89
C VAL A 89 -8.98 12.19 -17.70
N GLU A 90 -9.69 11.70 -16.69
CA GLU A 90 -11.06 12.14 -16.38
C GLU A 90 -11.16 13.59 -15.89
N GLU A 91 -10.10 14.15 -15.27
CA GLU A 91 -10.08 15.55 -14.80
C GLU A 91 -10.39 16.56 -15.90
N ARG A 92 -10.04 16.25 -17.16
CA ARG A 92 -10.24 17.12 -18.33
C ARG A 92 -11.01 16.42 -19.46
N ARG A 93 -11.87 15.47 -19.09
CA ARG A 93 -12.70 14.74 -20.06
C ARG A 93 -13.61 15.70 -20.84
N GLY A 94 -13.58 15.60 -22.16
CA GLY A 94 -14.39 16.42 -23.06
C GLY A 94 -13.68 17.67 -23.56
N GLU A 95 -12.44 17.92 -23.15
CA GLU A 95 -11.60 18.91 -23.83
C GLU A 95 -11.04 18.33 -25.14
N ASP A 96 -10.97 19.15 -26.17
CA ASP A 96 -10.41 18.76 -27.46
C ASP A 96 -8.96 18.29 -27.31
N ASP A 97 -8.63 17.17 -27.97
CA ASP A 97 -7.30 16.57 -27.95
C ASP A 97 -6.76 16.14 -26.58
N TRP A 98 -7.61 15.92 -25.60
CA TRP A 98 -7.18 15.41 -24.30
C TRP A 98 -7.42 13.90 -24.14
N PRO A 99 -6.46 13.11 -23.62
CA PRO A 99 -5.08 13.42 -23.23
C PRO A 99 -4.04 13.38 -24.35
N HIS A 100 -4.44 13.22 -25.61
CA HIS A 100 -3.58 13.31 -26.80
C HIS A 100 -2.48 12.23 -26.88
N LEU A 101 -2.86 10.97 -26.68
CA LEU A 101 -1.95 9.83 -26.62
C LEU A 101 -2.23 8.76 -27.69
N GLN A 102 -2.99 9.10 -28.75
CA GLN A 102 -3.41 8.15 -29.80
C GLN A 102 -2.25 7.56 -30.60
N ASP A 103 -1.14 8.27 -30.73
CA ASP A 103 0.00 7.90 -31.56
C ASP A 103 1.19 7.32 -30.80
N VAL A 104 1.08 7.19 -29.49
CA VAL A 104 2.18 6.67 -28.66
C VAL A 104 1.92 5.23 -28.24
N PRO A 105 2.95 4.36 -28.25
CA PRO A 105 2.80 3.00 -27.74
C PRO A 105 2.71 2.99 -26.22
N ILE A 106 1.74 2.23 -25.72
CA ILE A 106 1.55 2.02 -24.27
C ILE A 106 1.74 0.55 -23.96
N TYR A 107 2.60 0.24 -23.04
CA TYR A 107 2.96 -1.12 -22.67
C TYR A 107 2.28 -1.56 -21.39
N SER A 108 1.71 -2.75 -21.39
CA SER A 108 1.07 -3.35 -20.22
C SER A 108 1.49 -4.80 -20.01
N VAL A 109 1.55 -5.20 -18.75
CA VAL A 109 1.78 -6.59 -18.36
C VAL A 109 0.44 -7.32 -18.19
N GLY A 110 0.14 -8.24 -19.10
CA GLY A 110 -1.01 -9.15 -18.98
C GLY A 110 -2.40 -8.54 -19.19
N PRO A 111 -3.43 -9.41 -19.25
CA PRO A 111 -4.76 -9.05 -19.77
C PRO A 111 -5.54 -8.10 -18.84
N ALA A 112 -5.36 -8.18 -17.54
CA ALA A 112 -6.10 -7.35 -16.60
C ALA A 112 -5.72 -5.86 -16.71
N THR A 113 -4.41 -5.57 -16.76
CA THR A 113 -3.88 -4.22 -16.96
C THR A 113 -4.24 -3.68 -18.35
N THR A 114 -4.17 -4.53 -19.38
CA THR A 114 -4.56 -4.16 -20.74
C THR A 114 -6.03 -3.78 -20.83
N ARG A 115 -6.94 -4.56 -20.22
CA ARG A 115 -8.37 -4.21 -20.18
C ARG A 115 -8.63 -2.87 -19.50
N ALA A 116 -7.94 -2.61 -18.39
CA ALA A 116 -8.06 -1.34 -17.68
C ALA A 116 -7.62 -0.16 -18.58
N LEU A 117 -6.49 -0.29 -19.28
CA LEU A 117 -6.00 0.75 -20.22
C LEU A 117 -6.95 0.97 -21.40
N LYS A 118 -7.51 -0.09 -21.97
CA LYS A 118 -8.50 0.02 -23.05
C LYS A 118 -9.82 0.68 -22.63
N ALA A 119 -10.09 0.71 -21.33
CA ALA A 119 -11.25 1.39 -20.76
C ALA A 119 -11.02 2.87 -20.43
N VAL A 120 -9.78 3.37 -20.56
CA VAL A 120 -9.47 4.79 -20.35
C VAL A 120 -10.27 5.63 -21.36
N PRO A 121 -10.96 6.71 -20.94
CA PRO A 121 -11.83 7.50 -21.80
C PRO A 121 -11.04 8.40 -22.74
N GLN A 122 -10.48 7.79 -23.80
CA GLN A 122 -9.80 8.47 -24.90
C GLN A 122 -10.36 8.01 -26.24
N VAL A 123 -10.51 8.94 -27.19
CA VAL A 123 -10.95 8.66 -28.56
C VAL A 123 -9.96 9.31 -29.54
N PRO A 124 -9.36 8.54 -30.48
CA PRO A 124 -9.37 7.08 -30.57
C PRO A 124 -8.75 6.36 -29.36
N PRO A 125 -9.05 5.07 -29.15
CA PRO A 125 -8.53 4.32 -28.02
C PRO A 125 -6.99 4.28 -27.96
N LEU A 126 -6.44 4.13 -26.75
CA LEU A 126 -5.01 3.98 -26.52
C LEU A 126 -4.45 2.76 -27.27
N GLN A 127 -3.26 2.89 -27.85
CA GLN A 127 -2.54 1.78 -28.49
C GLN A 127 -1.78 0.98 -27.44
N VAL A 128 -2.35 -0.14 -26.98
CA VAL A 128 -1.82 -0.94 -25.86
C VAL A 128 -1.22 -2.24 -26.35
N PHE A 129 0.03 -2.51 -25.93
CA PHE A 129 0.83 -3.67 -26.33
C PHE A 129 1.35 -4.43 -25.09
N GLY A 130 1.72 -5.72 -25.28
CA GLY A 130 2.35 -6.52 -24.24
C GLY A 130 1.41 -7.42 -23.45
N GLU A 131 0.11 -7.47 -23.74
CA GLU A 131 -0.90 -8.29 -23.04
C GLU A 131 -0.49 -9.76 -22.83
N HIS A 132 0.20 -10.35 -23.82
CA HIS A 132 0.63 -11.75 -23.84
C HIS A 132 1.82 -12.06 -22.92
N THR A 133 2.50 -11.05 -22.38
CA THR A 133 3.75 -11.23 -21.65
C THR A 133 3.54 -11.74 -20.21
N GLY A 134 2.49 -11.31 -19.55
CA GLY A 134 2.07 -11.76 -18.21
C GLY A 134 2.95 -11.36 -17.03
N VAL A 135 4.25 -11.12 -17.27
CA VAL A 135 5.25 -10.75 -16.25
C VAL A 135 6.27 -9.75 -16.78
N GLY A 136 6.87 -8.96 -15.89
CA GLY A 136 7.84 -7.92 -16.24
C GLY A 136 9.07 -8.44 -16.98
N ASP A 137 9.54 -9.64 -16.60
CA ASP A 137 10.69 -10.31 -17.23
C ASP A 137 10.49 -10.60 -18.74
N LYS A 138 9.23 -10.81 -19.14
CA LYS A 138 8.86 -10.99 -20.55
C LYS A 138 8.49 -9.68 -21.24
N LEU A 139 7.93 -8.73 -20.47
CA LEU A 139 7.56 -7.43 -21.03
C LEU A 139 8.77 -6.59 -21.42
N ALA A 140 9.85 -6.63 -20.64
CA ALA A 140 11.04 -5.83 -20.93
C ALA A 140 11.70 -6.19 -22.29
N PRO A 141 11.99 -7.46 -22.61
CA PRO A 141 12.46 -7.85 -23.95
C PRO A 141 11.49 -7.48 -25.07
N PHE A 142 10.18 -7.67 -24.85
CA PHE A 142 9.16 -7.28 -25.83
C PHE A 142 9.21 -5.77 -26.10
N ILE A 143 9.37 -4.94 -25.07
CA ILE A 143 9.51 -3.48 -25.23
C ILE A 143 10.76 -3.17 -26.06
N LEU A 144 11.91 -3.82 -25.79
CA LEU A 144 13.13 -3.60 -26.57
C LEU A 144 12.93 -3.85 -28.06
N GLU A 145 12.24 -4.92 -28.42
CA GLU A 145 11.96 -5.24 -29.81
C GLU A 145 10.95 -4.26 -30.42
N HIS A 146 9.76 -4.17 -29.83
CA HIS A 146 8.64 -3.43 -30.39
C HIS A 146 8.90 -1.90 -30.40
N TYR A 147 9.40 -1.33 -29.31
CA TYR A 147 9.70 0.10 -29.24
C TYR A 147 10.92 0.48 -30.07
N GLY A 148 11.89 -0.45 -30.19
CA GLY A 148 13.01 -0.35 -31.09
C GLY A 148 12.58 -0.21 -32.56
N GLU A 149 11.62 -1.04 -32.99
CA GLU A 149 11.05 -0.97 -34.35
C GLU A 149 10.14 0.25 -34.51
N TRP A 150 9.34 0.62 -33.48
CA TRP A 150 8.47 1.81 -33.50
C TRP A 150 9.24 3.10 -33.81
N TYR A 151 10.44 3.23 -33.25
CA TYR A 151 11.33 4.38 -33.44
C TYR A 151 12.61 4.04 -34.22
N LYS A 152 12.55 3.09 -35.17
CA LYS A 152 13.72 2.62 -35.92
C LYS A 152 14.47 3.72 -36.67
N ASP A 153 13.72 4.71 -37.19
CA ASP A 153 14.26 5.80 -37.97
C ASP A 153 14.89 6.93 -37.09
N ARG A 154 14.90 6.75 -35.80
CA ARG A 154 15.52 7.72 -34.86
C ARG A 154 16.88 7.28 -34.37
N GLU A 155 17.81 8.21 -34.38
CA GLU A 155 19.17 8.02 -33.87
C GLU A 155 19.14 7.64 -32.38
N SER A 156 18.32 8.34 -31.59
CA SER A 156 18.08 8.00 -30.17
C SER A 156 16.59 7.74 -29.92
N LYS A 157 16.32 6.71 -29.12
CA LYS A 157 14.93 6.40 -28.72
C LYS A 157 14.44 7.40 -27.68
N PRO A 158 13.21 7.95 -27.79
CA PRO A 158 12.68 8.83 -26.75
C PRO A 158 12.57 8.10 -25.43
N PRO A 159 12.67 8.81 -24.26
CA PRO A 159 12.46 8.20 -22.97
C PRO A 159 11.07 7.56 -22.83
N LEU A 160 10.97 6.52 -22.02
CA LEU A 160 9.71 5.90 -21.59
C LEU A 160 9.31 6.41 -20.21
N LEU A 161 8.05 6.71 -20.01
CA LEU A 161 7.49 7.05 -18.72
C LEU A 161 6.83 5.82 -18.09
N PHE A 162 7.32 5.37 -16.96
CA PHE A 162 6.82 4.19 -16.26
C PHE A 162 6.06 4.59 -14.98
N LEU A 163 4.73 4.42 -15.01
CA LEU A 163 3.88 4.68 -13.85
C LEU A 163 3.88 3.46 -12.93
N VAL A 164 4.35 3.65 -11.70
CA VAL A 164 4.63 2.56 -10.76
C VAL A 164 3.99 2.79 -9.40
N GLY A 165 3.91 1.71 -8.61
CA GLY A 165 3.64 1.79 -7.18
C GLY A 165 4.91 2.00 -6.37
N GLU A 166 4.74 2.41 -5.12
CA GLU A 166 5.83 2.57 -4.15
C GLU A 166 6.66 1.27 -4.00
N LYS A 167 5.97 0.12 -3.88
CA LYS A 167 6.59 -1.20 -3.87
C LYS A 167 6.50 -1.81 -5.27
N ARG A 168 7.64 -2.05 -5.91
CA ARG A 168 7.72 -2.58 -7.27
C ARG A 168 9.00 -3.38 -7.50
N ARG A 169 8.99 -4.19 -8.57
CA ARG A 169 10.19 -4.84 -9.09
C ARG A 169 10.88 -3.90 -10.08
N ASP A 170 12.20 -3.94 -10.11
CA ASP A 170 13.04 -3.08 -10.94
C ASP A 170 13.55 -3.75 -12.25
N VAL A 171 12.98 -4.89 -12.62
CA VAL A 171 13.41 -5.67 -13.78
C VAL A 171 13.29 -4.87 -15.08
N ILE A 172 12.15 -4.24 -15.32
CA ILE A 172 11.92 -3.47 -16.56
C ILE A 172 12.91 -2.31 -16.70
N PRO A 173 13.03 -1.39 -15.72
CA PRO A 173 13.99 -0.30 -15.85
C PRO A 173 15.44 -0.80 -15.96
N LYS A 174 15.83 -1.87 -15.26
CA LYS A 174 17.17 -2.45 -15.38
C LYS A 174 17.48 -2.96 -16.78
N VAL A 175 16.57 -3.74 -17.37
CA VAL A 175 16.76 -4.29 -18.72
C VAL A 175 16.82 -3.19 -19.77
N LEU A 176 15.91 -2.22 -19.73
CA LEU A 176 15.87 -1.13 -20.71
C LEU A 176 17.06 -0.19 -20.57
N THR A 177 17.48 0.13 -19.35
CA THR A 177 18.66 0.98 -19.09
C THR A 177 19.95 0.27 -19.51
N ALA A 178 20.07 -1.05 -19.32
CA ALA A 178 21.20 -1.83 -19.80
C ALA A 178 21.34 -1.80 -21.34
N ALA A 179 20.22 -1.63 -22.04
CA ALA A 179 20.19 -1.43 -23.49
C ALA A 179 20.44 0.05 -23.93
N GLY A 180 20.77 0.94 -22.98
CA GLY A 180 21.03 2.36 -23.24
C GLY A 180 19.78 3.23 -23.37
N TRP A 181 18.59 2.72 -22.96
CA TRP A 181 17.35 3.49 -23.05
C TRP A 181 17.00 4.16 -21.72
N ARG A 182 16.43 5.34 -21.80
CA ARG A 182 15.99 6.07 -20.62
C ARG A 182 14.57 5.68 -20.24
N VAL A 183 14.39 5.31 -18.97
CA VAL A 183 13.08 5.04 -18.35
C VAL A 183 12.95 5.90 -17.10
N ASP A 184 11.98 6.77 -17.08
CA ASP A 184 11.68 7.61 -15.92
C ASP A 184 10.50 6.97 -15.15
N GLU A 185 10.76 6.51 -13.92
CA GLU A 185 9.74 5.96 -13.05
C GLU A 185 9.03 7.08 -12.27
N VAL A 186 7.71 7.01 -12.21
CA VAL A 186 6.88 7.91 -11.41
C VAL A 186 5.97 7.10 -10.49
N VAL A 187 6.14 7.28 -9.19
CA VAL A 187 5.32 6.62 -8.18
C VAL A 187 3.96 7.32 -8.10
N VAL A 188 2.93 6.71 -8.64
CA VAL A 188 1.56 7.28 -8.71
C VAL A 188 0.60 6.73 -7.67
N TYR A 189 0.96 5.62 -7.00
CA TYR A 189 0.19 5.06 -5.89
C TYR A 189 1.08 4.39 -4.84
N GLY A 190 0.57 4.33 -3.64
CA GLY A 190 1.23 3.68 -2.52
C GLY A 190 0.23 3.22 -1.46
N THR A 191 0.74 2.91 -0.31
CA THR A 191 -0.06 2.58 0.86
C THR A 191 0.25 3.63 1.93
N GLY A 192 -0.79 4.35 2.36
CA GLY A 192 -0.67 5.34 3.42
C GLY A 192 -1.63 5.06 4.57
N GLU A 193 -1.42 5.74 5.67
CA GLU A 193 -2.33 5.68 6.80
C GLU A 193 -3.72 6.18 6.42
N LEU A 194 -4.76 5.50 6.90
CA LEU A 194 -6.14 5.91 6.73
C LEU A 194 -6.40 7.15 7.58
N GLU A 195 -6.88 8.23 7.00
CA GLU A 195 -7.11 9.51 7.70
C GLU A 195 -8.04 9.38 8.91
N SER A 196 -9.04 8.48 8.83
CA SER A 196 -9.95 8.20 9.92
C SER A 196 -9.38 7.27 10.99
N PHE A 197 -8.20 6.63 10.76
CA PHE A 197 -7.68 5.58 11.65
C PHE A 197 -7.62 6.03 13.11
N ARG A 198 -7.05 7.20 13.38
CA ARG A 198 -6.89 7.72 14.75
C ARG A 198 -8.22 7.87 15.47
N GLU A 199 -9.24 8.40 14.80
CA GLU A 199 -10.56 8.60 15.39
C GLU A 199 -11.34 7.28 15.50
N ASP A 200 -11.29 6.43 14.48
CA ASP A 200 -11.89 5.08 14.53
C ASP A 200 -11.29 4.25 15.68
N PHE A 201 -9.98 4.34 15.87
CA PHE A 201 -9.31 3.65 16.96
C PHE A 201 -9.70 4.21 18.32
N LYS A 202 -9.79 5.53 18.51
CA LYS A 202 -10.28 6.16 19.73
C LYS A 202 -11.70 5.71 20.08
N LEU A 203 -12.58 5.61 19.10
CA LEU A 203 -13.94 5.10 19.30
C LEU A 203 -13.91 3.67 19.83
N ARG A 204 -13.11 2.78 19.23
CA ARG A 204 -12.95 1.39 19.74
C ARG A 204 -12.32 1.31 21.12
N LEU A 205 -11.39 2.20 21.44
CA LEU A 205 -10.86 2.31 22.79
C LEU A 205 -11.94 2.75 23.81
N ALA A 206 -12.81 3.68 23.42
CA ALA A 206 -13.91 4.15 24.26
C ALA A 206 -14.97 3.03 24.45
N ASP A 207 -15.37 2.34 23.39
CA ASP A 207 -16.34 1.22 23.44
C ASP A 207 -15.93 0.07 24.36
N THR A 208 -14.64 -0.03 24.64
CA THR A 208 -14.05 -1.10 25.46
C THR A 208 -13.38 -0.59 26.75
N ALA A 209 -13.69 0.66 27.15
CA ALA A 209 -13.05 1.30 28.29
C ALA A 209 -13.38 0.63 29.65
N ASP A 210 -14.58 0.06 29.77
CA ASP A 210 -15.11 -0.64 30.95
C ASP A 210 -14.52 -2.05 31.13
N ARG A 211 -13.77 -2.54 30.13
CA ARG A 211 -13.21 -3.89 30.18
C ARG A 211 -11.98 -3.96 31.09
N PRO A 212 -11.86 -5.01 31.91
CA PRO A 212 -10.72 -5.15 32.82
C PRO A 212 -9.38 -5.31 32.10
N ARG A 213 -9.42 -5.84 30.88
CA ARG A 213 -8.25 -6.00 30.00
C ARG A 213 -8.68 -5.98 28.54
N ARG A 214 -7.86 -5.42 27.68
CA ARG A 214 -7.98 -5.49 26.21
C ARG A 214 -6.60 -5.54 25.57
N TRP A 215 -6.53 -6.13 24.40
CA TRP A 215 -5.32 -6.22 23.59
C TRP A 215 -5.45 -5.38 22.32
N VAL A 216 -4.35 -4.75 21.94
CA VAL A 216 -4.16 -4.09 20.64
C VAL A 216 -3.09 -4.86 19.91
N VAL A 217 -3.44 -5.46 18.76
CA VAL A 217 -2.51 -6.23 17.92
C VAL A 217 -2.06 -5.38 16.76
N VAL A 218 -0.75 -5.14 16.65
CA VAL A 218 -0.13 -4.26 15.66
C VAL A 218 0.57 -5.10 14.59
N PHE A 219 0.19 -4.88 13.33
CA PHE A 219 0.62 -5.68 12.19
C PHE A 219 1.76 -5.06 11.39
N SER A 220 2.01 -3.77 11.51
CA SER A 220 3.06 -3.06 10.78
C SER A 220 3.52 -1.82 11.55
N PRO A 221 4.71 -1.28 11.23
CA PRO A 221 5.16 0.03 11.72
C PRO A 221 4.20 1.19 11.41
N SER A 222 3.49 1.11 10.28
CA SER A 222 2.54 2.17 9.89
C SER A 222 1.40 2.30 10.90
N GLY A 223 1.09 3.53 11.29
CA GLY A 223 0.04 3.84 12.26
C GLY A 223 0.47 3.72 13.74
N CYS A 224 1.71 3.33 14.04
CA CYS A 224 2.18 3.24 15.43
C CYS A 224 2.14 4.60 16.15
N ASP A 225 2.50 5.69 15.47
CA ASP A 225 2.41 7.04 16.02
C ASP A 225 0.98 7.41 16.41
N SER A 226 0.06 7.30 15.45
CA SER A 226 -1.37 7.58 15.66
C SER A 226 -1.98 6.68 16.73
N MET A 227 -1.60 5.40 16.78
CA MET A 227 -2.03 4.45 17.81
C MET A 227 -1.58 4.89 19.21
N LEU A 228 -0.26 5.11 19.40
CA LEU A 228 0.29 5.52 20.70
C LEU A 228 -0.27 6.88 21.14
N SER A 229 -0.41 7.82 20.19
CA SER A 229 -1.02 9.13 20.43
C SER A 229 -2.49 9.00 20.85
N ALA A 230 -3.29 8.19 20.17
CA ALA A 230 -4.70 7.94 20.51
C ALA A 230 -4.87 7.29 21.88
N MET A 231 -3.90 6.46 22.30
CA MET A 231 -3.84 5.87 23.62
C MET A 231 -3.32 6.83 24.71
N GLY A 232 -2.91 8.05 24.36
CA GLY A 232 -2.31 9.02 25.28
C GLY A 232 -0.93 8.62 25.81
N LEU A 233 -0.24 7.71 25.12
CA LEU A 233 1.04 7.14 25.54
C LEU A 233 2.26 7.93 25.09
N LEU A 234 2.10 8.89 24.16
CA LEU A 234 3.19 9.76 23.73
C LEU A 234 3.23 11.05 24.56
N ASP A 235 4.44 11.50 24.84
CA ASP A 235 4.71 12.85 25.30
C ASP A 235 4.70 13.78 24.10
N GLU A 236 3.85 14.81 24.13
CA GLU A 236 3.63 15.71 22.99
C GLU A 236 4.86 16.57 22.66
N THR A 237 5.77 16.75 23.63
CA THR A 237 6.96 17.58 23.45
C THR A 237 8.10 16.79 22.82
N THR A 238 8.29 15.54 23.23
CA THR A 238 9.42 14.71 22.83
C THR A 238 9.08 13.70 21.75
N GLY A 239 7.79 13.42 21.53
CA GLY A 239 7.32 12.34 20.63
C GLY A 239 7.66 10.93 21.15
N ARG A 240 8.20 10.81 22.36
CA ARG A 240 8.59 9.53 22.98
C ARG A 240 7.49 9.02 23.88
N ALA A 241 7.50 7.71 24.13
CA ALA A 241 6.55 7.08 25.03
C ALA A 241 6.75 7.54 26.46
N LYS A 242 5.62 7.84 27.12
CA LYS A 242 5.59 8.07 28.58
C LYS A 242 5.93 6.78 29.33
N ALA A 243 6.41 6.92 30.56
CA ALA A 243 6.65 5.78 31.43
C ALA A 243 5.37 4.92 31.57
N LYS A 244 5.53 3.60 31.51
CA LYS A 244 4.40 2.67 31.68
C LYS A 244 3.79 2.83 33.05
N GLN A 245 2.50 3.08 33.11
CA GLN A 245 1.77 3.16 34.39
C GLN A 245 1.33 1.76 34.81
N PRO A 246 1.51 1.40 36.12
CA PRO A 246 0.99 0.16 36.65
C PRO A 246 -0.53 0.06 36.55
N GLY A 247 -1.05 -1.15 36.28
CA GLY A 247 -2.50 -1.38 36.27
C GLY A 247 -3.21 -0.95 34.96
N ARG A 248 -2.47 -0.63 33.89
CA ARG A 248 -3.05 -0.31 32.61
C ARG A 248 -3.82 -1.51 32.04
N ASN A 249 -5.05 -1.27 31.60
CA ASN A 249 -5.94 -2.31 31.07
C ASN A 249 -5.73 -2.59 29.58
N THR A 250 -4.99 -1.73 28.86
CA THR A 250 -4.72 -1.87 27.43
C THR A 250 -3.27 -2.30 27.21
N LEU A 251 -3.10 -3.46 26.58
CA LEU A 251 -1.82 -4.11 26.33
C LEU A 251 -1.57 -4.20 24.82
N ILE A 252 -0.31 -4.09 24.41
CA ILE A 252 0.08 -4.10 23.00
C ILE A 252 0.80 -5.40 22.66
N ALA A 253 0.36 -6.06 21.60
CA ALA A 253 1.04 -7.20 20.99
C ALA A 253 1.45 -6.86 19.56
N THR A 254 2.67 -7.19 19.17
CA THR A 254 3.13 -7.09 17.78
C THR A 254 3.19 -8.46 17.13
N ILE A 255 2.89 -8.52 15.83
CA ILE A 255 2.92 -9.79 15.09
C ILE A 255 4.34 -10.30 14.83
N GLY A 256 5.37 -9.49 15.12
CA GLY A 256 6.75 -9.87 14.89
C GLY A 256 7.76 -8.77 15.22
N PRO A 257 9.07 -9.07 15.07
CA PRO A 257 10.15 -8.20 15.52
C PRO A 257 10.22 -6.86 14.79
N THR A 258 9.91 -6.78 13.51
CA THR A 258 9.98 -5.53 12.75
C THR A 258 9.12 -4.42 13.38
N THR A 259 7.89 -4.74 13.79
CA THR A 259 6.98 -3.79 14.42
C THR A 259 7.39 -3.48 15.85
N ARG A 260 7.85 -4.49 16.61
CA ARG A 260 8.40 -4.29 17.97
C ARG A 260 9.60 -3.34 17.93
N ASP A 261 10.57 -3.62 17.05
CA ASP A 261 11.81 -2.85 16.96
C ASP A 261 11.52 -1.39 16.56
N HIS A 262 10.56 -1.18 15.67
CA HIS A 262 10.10 0.16 15.34
C HIS A 262 9.51 0.90 16.55
N LEU A 263 8.63 0.26 17.34
CA LEU A 263 8.08 0.86 18.55
C LEU A 263 9.17 1.23 19.56
N ILE A 264 10.19 0.40 19.71
CA ILE A 264 11.31 0.65 20.64
C ILE A 264 12.21 1.78 20.10
N GLN A 265 12.62 1.72 18.84
CA GLN A 265 13.59 2.67 18.26
C GLN A 265 12.99 4.06 18.10
N GLU A 266 11.80 4.15 17.52
CA GLU A 266 11.18 5.45 17.22
C GLU A 266 10.52 6.09 18.44
N PHE A 267 9.86 5.29 19.30
CA PHE A 267 9.07 5.84 20.40
C PHE A 267 9.62 5.51 21.79
N GLY A 268 10.55 4.57 21.92
CA GLY A 268 11.00 4.07 23.22
C GLY A 268 9.93 3.22 23.93
N TYR A 269 8.98 2.65 23.16
CA TYR A 269 7.91 1.85 23.70
C TYR A 269 8.17 0.36 23.50
N GLU A 270 8.30 -0.38 24.58
CA GLU A 270 8.41 -1.85 24.52
C GLU A 270 7.01 -2.48 24.64
N PRO A 271 6.51 -3.21 23.60
CA PRO A 271 5.22 -3.88 23.66
C PRO A 271 5.24 -5.04 24.68
N GLU A 272 4.09 -5.38 25.23
CA GLU A 272 3.94 -6.47 26.20
C GLU A 272 4.21 -7.85 25.55
N VAL A 273 3.90 -7.98 24.25
CA VAL A 273 4.06 -9.22 23.48
C VAL A 273 4.66 -8.91 22.11
N CYS A 274 5.67 -9.71 21.75
CA CYS A 274 6.10 -9.87 20.36
C CYS A 274 5.88 -11.33 19.98
N ALA A 275 5.02 -11.59 18.99
CA ALA A 275 4.78 -12.94 18.52
C ALA A 275 6.05 -13.55 17.91
N GLU A 276 6.32 -14.82 18.20
CA GLU A 276 7.45 -15.56 17.64
C GLU A 276 7.22 -15.91 16.16
N GLN A 277 5.94 -16.08 15.80
CA GLN A 277 5.50 -16.31 14.42
C GLN A 277 4.38 -15.32 14.07
N PRO A 278 4.35 -14.75 12.84
CA PRO A 278 3.35 -13.77 12.42
C PRO A 278 2.03 -14.46 12.02
N THR A 279 1.49 -15.27 12.93
CA THR A 279 0.24 -16.04 12.78
C THR A 279 -0.71 -15.77 13.93
N PRO A 280 -2.01 -16.04 13.79
CA PRO A 280 -2.97 -15.95 14.88
C PRO A 280 -2.55 -16.74 16.11
N GLU A 281 -2.04 -17.96 15.91
CA GLU A 281 -1.54 -18.85 16.96
C GLU A 281 -0.33 -18.23 17.68
N GLY A 282 0.62 -17.67 16.93
CA GLY A 282 1.81 -17.05 17.50
C GLY A 282 1.47 -15.85 18.38
N VAL A 283 0.54 -15.00 17.94
CA VAL A 283 0.03 -13.88 18.73
C VAL A 283 -0.69 -14.37 19.99
N TRP A 284 -1.58 -15.36 19.84
CA TRP A 284 -2.29 -15.95 20.98
C TRP A 284 -1.34 -16.57 22.00
N GLN A 285 -0.35 -17.35 21.56
CA GLN A 285 0.65 -17.95 22.47
C GLN A 285 1.40 -16.88 23.27
N GLY A 286 1.78 -15.78 22.64
CA GLY A 286 2.39 -14.65 23.31
C GLY A 286 1.46 -14.03 24.36
N ILE A 287 0.21 -13.78 24.01
CA ILE A 287 -0.84 -13.24 24.88
C ILE A 287 -1.10 -14.18 26.08
N ALA A 288 -1.26 -15.48 25.82
CA ALA A 288 -1.52 -16.47 26.86
C ALA A 288 -0.36 -16.58 27.84
N ARG A 289 0.89 -16.56 27.34
CA ARG A 289 2.10 -16.60 28.16
C ARG A 289 2.22 -15.36 29.07
N TYR A 290 1.99 -14.17 28.49
CA TYR A 290 2.01 -12.92 29.22
C TYR A 290 0.89 -12.88 30.29
N SER A 291 -0.31 -13.32 29.95
CA SER A 291 -1.44 -13.33 30.89
C SER A 291 -1.17 -14.21 32.13
N LYS A 292 -0.54 -15.38 31.94
CA LYS A 292 -0.12 -16.27 33.03
C LYS A 292 0.97 -15.67 33.92
N SER A 293 1.79 -14.77 33.40
CA SER A 293 2.84 -14.10 34.21
C SER A 293 2.30 -12.99 35.12
N LEU A 294 1.02 -12.63 34.95
CA LEU A 294 0.35 -11.62 35.80
C LEU A 294 -0.52 -12.23 36.92
N GLU A 295 -0.71 -13.56 36.91
CA GLU A 295 -1.39 -14.33 37.95
C GLU A 295 -0.41 -14.71 39.07
#